data_2552d8b4240468b1e5a41007b52accc1
#
_entry.id   2552d8b4240468b1e5a41007b52accc1
#
_cell.length_a   1.000
_cell.length_b   1.000
_cell.length_c   1.000
_cell.angle_alpha   90.00
_cell.angle_beta   90.00
_cell.angle_gamma   90.00
#
_symmetry.space_group_name_H-M   'P 1'
#
loop_
_entity.id
_entity.type
_entity.pdbx_description
1 polymer ?
#
loop_
_entity_poly.entity_id
_entity_poly.type
_entity_poly.pdbx_seq_one_letter_code
_entity_poly.pdbx_strand_id
1 'polypeptide(L)'
;MGVEMRVHIFFPLLVLVLFAISGGDGWPRGLALFALLVVAVAVRETARLLVAAWLGLRLRAILLLPIGGLFAYANPESQENANRGGGQFALALAGPLANLCTALAAAAAILGASGGVRLFDQPFITPAHLLRSLVWTQAFLGLLHVLPAYPLDCGRLIRNSFAHKHGFGPASRAVAGLGQALALMAMLGGMLIHDPWLILAGFFIMIGAQVEDQGVFFQSVVDTVRMREVMLTDFATLSPSDTLADALYRSVHSLQEDFPVVRGPQLVGIVSRQRILDALRSDGNGYVQSVMSRAFQVAQPEDTLGATIRRLTAGHGLPLIPITESGRVVGIVSVQNLMSSMALLAEQRRMERQEKEN
;
A
#
# COMPACT_ATOMS: atom_id res chain seq x y z
N MET A 1 8.59 14.91 13.05
CA MET A 1 7.70 13.73 13.03
C MET A 1 8.53 12.53 12.60
N GLY A 2 8.54 11.43 13.40
CA GLY A 2 9.26 10.22 13.06
C GLY A 2 8.53 9.42 11.97
N VAL A 3 9.28 8.69 11.14
CA VAL A 3 8.71 7.75 10.16
C VAL A 3 8.40 6.44 10.90
N GLU A 4 7.16 5.95 10.82
CA GLU A 4 6.77 4.68 11.42
C GLU A 4 7.39 3.51 10.64
N MET A 5 8.10 2.61 11.34
CA MET A 5 8.57 1.36 10.76
C MET A 5 7.61 0.23 11.11
N ARG A 6 7.07 -0.44 10.09
CA ARG A 6 6.17 -1.60 10.24
C ARG A 6 6.81 -2.81 9.58
N VAL A 7 6.80 -3.94 10.26
CA VAL A 7 7.32 -5.20 9.75
C VAL A 7 6.16 -6.07 9.34
N HIS A 8 6.17 -6.57 8.10
CA HIS A 8 5.14 -7.46 7.60
C HIS A 8 5.31 -8.87 8.19
N ILE A 9 4.19 -9.59 8.38
CA ILE A 9 4.19 -10.96 8.92
C ILE A 9 5.07 -11.94 8.11
N PHE A 10 5.39 -11.63 6.90
CA PHE A 10 6.31 -12.44 6.07
C PHE A 10 7.75 -12.46 6.59
N PHE A 11 8.18 -11.47 7.39
CA PHE A 11 9.50 -11.52 8.02
C PHE A 11 9.61 -12.65 9.05
N PRO A 12 8.74 -12.76 10.06
CA PRO A 12 8.78 -13.90 10.98
C PRO A 12 8.49 -15.22 10.27
N LEU A 13 7.63 -15.25 9.25
CA LEU A 13 7.41 -16.45 8.44
C LEU A 13 8.70 -16.89 7.72
N LEU A 14 9.46 -15.93 7.20
CA LEU A 14 10.75 -16.22 6.56
C LEU A 14 11.73 -16.86 7.54
N VAL A 15 11.75 -16.44 8.81
CA VAL A 15 12.60 -17.10 9.84
C VAL A 15 12.26 -18.59 9.90
N LEU A 16 10.98 -18.95 9.96
CA LEU A 16 10.54 -20.37 10.00
C LEU A 16 10.99 -21.14 8.74
N VAL A 17 10.86 -20.51 7.55
CA VAL A 17 11.29 -21.13 6.29
C VAL A 17 12.81 -21.33 6.26
N LEU A 18 13.58 -20.34 6.72
CA LEU A 18 15.04 -20.44 6.79
C LEU A 18 15.50 -21.54 7.77
N PHE A 19 14.79 -21.71 8.89
CA PHE A 19 15.03 -22.83 9.79
C PHE A 19 14.75 -24.17 9.12
N ALA A 20 13.64 -24.30 8.41
CA ALA A 20 13.28 -25.53 7.69
C ALA A 20 14.30 -25.90 6.60
N ILE A 21 14.79 -24.91 5.84
CA ILE A 21 15.77 -25.11 4.77
C ILE A 21 17.19 -25.41 5.32
N SER A 22 17.51 -24.92 6.52
CA SER A 22 18.85 -25.07 7.10
C SER A 22 19.19 -26.51 7.52
N GLY A 23 18.21 -27.42 7.53
CA GLY A 23 18.42 -28.83 7.86
C GLY A 23 18.89 -29.09 9.29
N GLY A 24 19.38 -30.30 9.59
CA GLY A 24 19.73 -30.74 10.95
C GLY A 24 20.90 -30.02 11.65
N ASP A 25 21.60 -29.10 10.98
CA ASP A 25 22.71 -28.32 11.56
C ASP A 25 22.25 -27.12 12.40
N GLY A 26 20.97 -26.97 12.59
CA GLY A 26 20.39 -26.22 13.68
C GLY A 26 20.19 -24.72 13.46
N TRP A 27 19.56 -24.12 14.45
CA TRP A 27 19.15 -22.75 14.57
C TRP A 27 20.24 -21.69 14.33
N PRO A 28 21.56 -21.88 14.64
CA PRO A 28 22.57 -20.84 14.42
C PRO A 28 22.75 -20.50 12.94
N ARG A 29 22.60 -21.52 12.07
CA ARG A 29 22.76 -21.36 10.61
C ARG A 29 21.61 -20.56 10.01
N GLY A 30 20.38 -20.91 10.38
CA GLY A 30 19.19 -20.15 9.96
C GLY A 30 19.22 -18.71 10.46
N LEU A 31 19.66 -18.49 11.70
CA LEU A 31 19.77 -17.15 12.28
C LEU A 31 20.83 -16.31 11.55
N ALA A 32 21.99 -16.90 11.23
CA ALA A 32 23.04 -16.19 10.48
C ALA A 32 22.56 -15.76 9.09
N LEU A 33 21.87 -16.64 8.37
CA LEU A 33 21.29 -16.33 7.06
C LEU A 33 20.20 -15.25 7.14
N PHE A 34 19.35 -15.33 8.15
CA PHE A 34 18.36 -14.30 8.42
C PHE A 34 19.02 -12.94 8.70
N ALA A 35 20.05 -12.92 9.56
CA ALA A 35 20.79 -11.69 9.86
C ALA A 35 21.42 -11.06 8.62
N LEU A 36 22.01 -11.86 7.73
CA LEU A 36 22.56 -11.39 6.45
C LEU A 36 21.49 -10.76 5.56
N LEU A 37 20.31 -11.38 5.47
CA LEU A 37 19.22 -10.83 4.70
C LEU A 37 18.69 -9.51 5.31
N VAL A 38 18.55 -9.46 6.65
CA VAL A 38 18.15 -8.22 7.34
C VAL A 38 19.16 -7.11 7.06
N VAL A 39 20.46 -7.39 7.11
CA VAL A 39 21.51 -6.42 6.75
C VAL A 39 21.37 -5.96 5.31
N ALA A 40 21.12 -6.87 4.36
CA ALA A 40 20.97 -6.52 2.96
C ALA A 40 19.74 -5.64 2.70
N VAL A 41 18.62 -5.95 3.35
CA VAL A 41 17.40 -5.12 3.30
C VAL A 41 17.64 -3.77 3.98
N ALA A 42 18.33 -3.73 5.13
CA ALA A 42 18.62 -2.50 5.83
C ALA A 42 19.51 -1.54 5.01
N VAL A 43 20.56 -2.04 4.37
CA VAL A 43 21.41 -1.27 3.45
C VAL A 43 20.57 -0.65 2.34
N ARG A 44 19.75 -1.45 1.71
CA ARG A 44 18.86 -1.03 0.64
C ARG A 44 17.89 0.06 1.07
N GLU A 45 17.14 -0.18 2.15
CA GLU A 45 16.12 0.77 2.60
C GLU A 45 16.74 2.07 3.16
N THR A 46 17.92 1.98 3.79
CA THR A 46 18.65 3.18 4.22
C THR A 46 19.04 4.06 3.03
N ALA A 47 19.56 3.48 1.96
CA ALA A 47 19.90 4.23 0.75
C ALA A 47 18.65 4.90 0.13
N ARG A 48 17.53 4.18 0.05
CA ARG A 48 16.26 4.72 -0.45
C ARG A 48 15.72 5.85 0.44
N LEU A 49 15.85 5.71 1.76
CA LEU A 49 15.48 6.75 2.72
C LEU A 49 16.31 8.02 2.56
N LEU A 50 17.62 7.88 2.36
CA LEU A 50 18.52 9.01 2.12
C LEU A 50 18.14 9.75 0.83
N VAL A 51 17.85 9.01 -0.24
CA VAL A 51 17.38 9.60 -1.50
C VAL A 51 16.01 10.25 -1.33
N ALA A 52 15.07 9.64 -0.61
CA ALA A 52 13.77 10.23 -0.33
C ALA A 52 13.91 11.54 0.46
N ALA A 53 14.78 11.57 1.46
CA ALA A 53 15.07 12.76 2.23
C ALA A 53 15.73 13.85 1.37
N TRP A 54 16.68 13.48 0.51
CA TRP A 54 17.34 14.42 -0.41
C TRP A 54 16.34 15.05 -1.41
N LEU A 55 15.34 14.26 -1.86
CA LEU A 55 14.25 14.74 -2.72
C LEU A 55 13.17 15.53 -1.95
N GLY A 56 13.30 15.70 -0.64
CA GLY A 56 12.32 16.41 0.19
C GLY A 56 10.98 15.66 0.37
N LEU A 57 10.95 14.34 0.14
CA LEU A 57 9.74 13.54 0.23
C LEU A 57 9.36 13.28 1.69
N ARG A 58 8.11 13.54 2.03
CA ARG A 58 7.58 13.27 3.37
C ARG A 58 7.00 11.86 3.44
N LEU A 59 7.66 11.01 4.22
CA LEU A 59 7.22 9.64 4.48
C LEU A 59 6.42 9.58 5.78
N ARG A 60 5.32 8.83 5.77
CA ARG A 60 4.50 8.50 6.93
C ARG A 60 4.96 7.20 7.58
N ALA A 61 5.13 6.16 6.76
CA ALA A 61 5.51 4.84 7.23
C ALA A 61 6.34 4.08 6.19
N ILE A 62 7.09 3.08 6.65
CA ILE A 62 7.79 2.10 5.83
C ILE A 62 7.32 0.72 6.27
N LEU A 63 6.79 -0.05 5.34
CA LEU A 63 6.44 -1.45 5.55
C LEU A 63 7.59 -2.33 5.04
N LEU A 64 8.30 -2.99 5.95
CA LEU A 64 9.41 -3.88 5.62
C LEU A 64 8.88 -5.27 5.22
N LEU A 65 9.29 -5.73 4.05
CA LEU A 65 9.09 -7.05 3.48
C LEU A 65 10.44 -7.78 3.37
N PRO A 66 10.48 -9.11 3.31
CA PRO A 66 11.72 -9.88 3.22
C PRO A 66 12.64 -9.50 2.05
N ILE A 67 12.07 -9.05 0.95
CA ILE A 67 12.82 -8.62 -0.26
C ILE A 67 12.96 -7.11 -0.37
N GLY A 68 12.39 -6.31 0.55
CA GLY A 68 12.49 -4.85 0.52
C GLY A 68 11.36 -4.13 1.23
N GLY A 69 11.35 -2.79 1.19
CA GLY A 69 10.38 -1.94 1.85
C GLY A 69 9.39 -1.25 0.90
N LEU A 70 8.17 -1.05 1.38
CA LEU A 70 7.17 -0.21 0.74
C LEU A 70 7.06 1.12 1.47
N PHE A 71 7.19 2.23 0.74
CA PHE A 71 7.05 3.57 1.29
C PHE A 71 5.60 4.02 1.24
N ALA A 72 5.07 4.47 2.39
CA ALA A 72 3.81 5.20 2.48
C ALA A 72 4.13 6.69 2.65
N TYR A 73 3.69 7.50 1.69
CA TYR A 73 3.91 8.95 1.71
C TYR A 73 2.91 9.64 2.63
N ALA A 74 3.35 10.74 3.24
CA ALA A 74 2.53 11.51 4.18
C ALA A 74 1.48 12.38 3.48
N ASN A 75 1.74 12.77 2.23
CA ASN A 75 0.86 13.62 1.42
C ASN A 75 0.89 13.20 -0.06
N PRO A 76 -0.17 13.51 -0.83
CA PRO A 76 -0.24 13.20 -2.26
C PRO A 76 0.87 13.85 -3.08
N GLU A 77 1.31 15.05 -2.71
CA GLU A 77 2.39 15.78 -3.39
C GLU A 77 3.70 15.01 -3.33
N SER A 78 4.09 14.47 -2.17
CA SER A 78 5.28 13.63 -2.03
C SER A 78 5.19 12.35 -2.87
N GLN A 79 4.01 11.74 -2.94
CA GLN A 79 3.78 10.56 -3.78
C GLN A 79 3.92 10.90 -5.27
N GLU A 80 3.38 12.04 -5.69
CA GLU A 80 3.47 12.49 -7.09
C GLU A 80 4.91 12.84 -7.46
N ASN A 81 5.63 13.56 -6.60
CA ASN A 81 7.04 13.90 -6.81
C ASN A 81 7.94 12.66 -6.86
N ALA A 82 7.67 11.65 -6.02
CA ALA A 82 8.38 10.38 -6.05
C ALA A 82 8.17 9.60 -7.37
N ASN A 83 7.06 9.82 -8.07
CA ASN A 83 6.71 9.14 -9.32
C ASN A 83 7.03 9.95 -10.58
N ARG A 84 7.58 11.16 -10.44
CA ARG A 84 7.92 12.05 -11.57
C ARG A 84 9.42 12.14 -11.83
N GLY A 85 9.78 12.13 -13.11
CA GLY A 85 11.09 12.53 -13.62
C GLY A 85 12.28 11.80 -12.97
N GLY A 86 13.34 12.56 -12.67
CA GLY A 86 14.57 12.03 -12.08
C GLY A 86 14.41 11.43 -10.69
N GLY A 87 13.46 11.91 -9.89
CA GLY A 87 13.19 11.37 -8.55
C GLY A 87 12.78 9.90 -8.56
N GLN A 88 11.97 9.51 -9.52
CA GLN A 88 11.54 8.13 -9.73
C GLN A 88 12.74 7.19 -10.01
N PHE A 89 13.64 7.62 -10.90
CA PHE A 89 14.86 6.86 -11.22
C PHE A 89 15.80 6.77 -10.02
N ALA A 90 16.02 7.89 -9.33
CA ALA A 90 16.87 7.92 -8.14
C ALA A 90 16.36 6.97 -7.05
N LEU A 91 15.06 6.97 -6.76
CA LEU A 91 14.47 6.07 -5.77
C LEU A 91 14.50 4.59 -6.18
N ALA A 92 14.28 4.29 -7.47
CA ALA A 92 14.29 2.93 -7.96
C ALA A 92 15.70 2.32 -7.99
N LEU A 93 16.72 3.13 -8.31
CA LEU A 93 18.11 2.66 -8.41
C LEU A 93 18.88 2.73 -7.08
N ALA A 94 18.46 3.56 -6.14
CA ALA A 94 19.16 3.73 -4.86
C ALA A 94 19.40 2.42 -4.10
N GLY A 95 18.35 1.60 -3.98
CA GLY A 95 18.44 0.31 -3.29
C GLY A 95 19.36 -0.69 -3.98
N PRO A 96 19.11 -1.05 -5.25
CA PRO A 96 19.97 -1.93 -6.03
C PRO A 96 21.45 -1.50 -6.06
N LEU A 97 21.70 -0.22 -6.30
CA LEU A 97 23.07 0.32 -6.33
C LEU A 97 23.76 0.23 -4.97
N ALA A 98 23.06 0.55 -3.88
CA ALA A 98 23.63 0.42 -2.53
C ALA A 98 24.01 -1.02 -2.21
N ASN A 99 23.17 -1.98 -2.56
CA ASN A 99 23.49 -3.39 -2.37
C ASN A 99 24.68 -3.83 -3.23
N LEU A 100 24.73 -3.48 -4.51
CA LEU A 100 25.85 -3.81 -5.39
C LEU A 100 27.14 -3.14 -4.94
N CYS A 101 27.13 -1.87 -4.52
CA CYS A 101 28.29 -1.19 -3.95
C CYS A 101 28.78 -1.86 -2.67
N THR A 102 27.87 -2.29 -1.79
CA THR A 102 28.22 -3.03 -0.57
C THR A 102 28.82 -4.40 -0.91
N ALA A 103 28.26 -5.11 -1.88
CA ALA A 103 28.82 -6.37 -2.37
C ALA A 103 30.24 -6.19 -2.90
N LEU A 104 30.48 -5.17 -3.74
CA LEU A 104 31.80 -4.84 -4.27
C LEU A 104 32.81 -4.45 -3.18
N ALA A 105 32.40 -3.64 -2.21
CA ALA A 105 33.24 -3.25 -1.10
C ALA A 105 33.62 -4.46 -0.23
N ALA A 106 32.68 -5.32 0.09
CA ALA A 106 32.94 -6.55 0.84
C ALA A 106 33.80 -7.54 0.04
N ALA A 107 33.60 -7.66 -1.28
CA ALA A 107 34.46 -8.47 -2.15
C ALA A 107 35.90 -7.94 -2.20
N ALA A 108 36.08 -6.63 -2.34
CA ALA A 108 37.39 -5.99 -2.30
C ALA A 108 38.10 -6.22 -0.96
N ALA A 109 37.38 -6.16 0.16
CA ALA A 109 37.93 -6.47 1.48
C ALA A 109 38.41 -7.92 1.60
N ILE A 110 37.67 -8.89 1.04
CA ILE A 110 38.08 -10.31 1.00
C ILE A 110 39.38 -10.48 0.16
N LEU A 111 39.41 -9.88 -1.01
CA LEU A 111 40.56 -9.98 -1.93
C LEU A 111 41.83 -9.30 -1.35
N GLY A 112 41.64 -8.17 -0.63
CA GLY A 112 42.73 -7.43 0.02
C GLY A 112 43.27 -8.09 1.28
N ALA A 113 42.47 -8.87 1.99
CA ALA A 113 42.86 -9.49 3.26
C ALA A 113 43.74 -10.74 3.13
N SER A 114 44.12 -11.17 1.93
CA SER A 114 44.96 -12.35 1.66
C SER A 114 44.61 -13.63 2.46
N GLY A 115 43.41 -13.73 2.97
CA GLY A 115 42.98 -14.72 3.97
C GLY A 115 42.49 -16.07 3.41
N GLY A 116 42.76 -16.42 2.15
CA GLY A 116 42.42 -17.74 1.59
C GLY A 116 40.92 -17.97 1.31
N VAL A 117 40.04 -17.00 1.58
CA VAL A 117 38.61 -17.11 1.27
C VAL A 117 38.37 -16.89 -0.22
N ARG A 118 37.94 -17.93 -0.91
CA ARG A 118 37.62 -17.87 -2.35
C ARG A 118 36.18 -17.43 -2.52
N LEU A 119 35.94 -16.34 -3.29
CA LEU A 119 34.61 -15.77 -3.51
C LEU A 119 33.64 -16.72 -4.22
N PHE A 120 34.14 -17.55 -5.13
CA PHE A 120 33.35 -18.41 -6.00
C PHE A 120 33.24 -19.87 -5.54
N ASP A 121 33.74 -20.20 -4.34
CA ASP A 121 33.56 -21.53 -3.79
C ASP A 121 32.10 -21.75 -3.39
N GLN A 122 31.56 -22.92 -3.71
CA GLN A 122 30.22 -23.33 -3.29
C GLN A 122 30.25 -23.95 -1.89
N PRO A 123 29.18 -23.81 -1.11
CA PRO A 123 28.00 -22.99 -1.35
C PRO A 123 28.31 -21.49 -1.20
N PHE A 124 27.73 -20.67 -2.07
CA PHE A 124 27.93 -19.20 -2.08
C PHE A 124 27.51 -18.53 -0.79
N ILE A 125 26.39 -18.98 -0.21
CA ILE A 125 25.84 -18.50 1.05
C ILE A 125 25.97 -19.60 2.09
N THR A 126 26.79 -19.34 3.12
CA THR A 126 27.08 -20.30 4.19
C THR A 126 27.42 -19.56 5.49
N PRO A 127 26.98 -20.04 6.65
CA PRO A 127 27.35 -19.45 7.92
C PRO A 127 28.85 -19.61 8.27
N ALA A 128 29.57 -20.53 7.62
CA ALA A 128 30.99 -20.72 7.84
C ALA A 128 31.84 -19.52 7.33
N HIS A 129 31.38 -18.80 6.33
CA HIS A 129 32.07 -17.66 5.73
C HIS A 129 31.13 -16.46 5.57
N LEU A 130 30.83 -15.78 6.66
CA LEU A 130 29.80 -14.71 6.71
C LEU A 130 30.11 -13.55 5.75
N LEU A 131 31.38 -13.16 5.59
CA LEU A 131 31.72 -12.06 4.68
C LEU A 131 31.48 -12.43 3.20
N ARG A 132 31.83 -13.66 2.80
CA ARG A 132 31.50 -14.19 1.47
C ARG A 132 29.98 -14.25 1.26
N SER A 133 29.25 -14.76 2.24
CA SER A 133 27.80 -14.84 2.22
C SER A 133 27.15 -13.46 2.15
N LEU A 134 27.74 -12.45 2.79
CA LEU A 134 27.29 -11.06 2.67
C LEU A 134 27.45 -10.56 1.23
N VAL A 135 28.59 -10.81 0.58
CA VAL A 135 28.81 -10.43 -0.83
C VAL A 135 27.71 -11.00 -1.72
N TRP A 136 27.45 -12.29 -1.62
CA TRP A 136 26.48 -12.95 -2.48
C TRP A 136 25.04 -12.57 -2.14
N THR A 137 24.69 -12.39 -0.87
CA THR A 137 23.34 -11.93 -0.46
C THR A 137 23.08 -10.52 -0.98
N GLN A 138 24.06 -9.63 -0.85
CA GLN A 138 23.95 -8.25 -1.35
C GLN A 138 23.88 -8.21 -2.87
N ALA A 139 24.75 -8.96 -3.57
CA ALA A 139 24.74 -9.04 -5.03
C ALA A 139 23.41 -9.61 -5.55
N PHE A 140 22.94 -10.71 -4.96
CA PHE A 140 21.67 -11.33 -5.31
C PHE A 140 20.50 -10.36 -5.14
N LEU A 141 20.39 -9.71 -3.98
CA LEU A 141 19.29 -8.76 -3.72
C LEU A 141 19.38 -7.54 -4.64
N GLY A 142 20.58 -7.02 -4.89
CA GLY A 142 20.79 -5.91 -5.83
C GLY A 142 20.37 -6.26 -7.25
N LEU A 143 20.83 -7.40 -7.78
CA LEU A 143 20.49 -7.88 -9.13
C LEU A 143 19.01 -8.22 -9.27
N LEU A 144 18.41 -8.84 -8.24
CA LEU A 144 16.99 -9.16 -8.22
C LEU A 144 16.13 -7.91 -8.47
N HIS A 145 16.48 -6.80 -7.83
CA HIS A 145 15.70 -5.56 -7.95
C HIS A 145 15.91 -4.79 -9.26
N VAL A 146 16.91 -5.18 -10.07
CA VAL A 146 17.09 -4.68 -11.44
C VAL A 146 16.16 -5.39 -12.43
N LEU A 147 15.56 -6.54 -12.06
CA LEU A 147 14.63 -7.23 -12.95
C LEU A 147 13.39 -6.36 -13.25
N PRO A 148 12.92 -6.35 -14.50
CA PRO A 148 11.82 -5.50 -14.96
C PRO A 148 10.45 -6.06 -14.57
N ALA A 149 10.27 -6.43 -13.33
CA ALA A 149 9.09 -7.13 -12.83
C ALA A 149 8.59 -6.51 -11.52
N TYR A 150 7.27 -6.39 -11.37
CA TYR A 150 6.69 -6.02 -10.08
C TYR A 150 6.75 -7.23 -9.11
N PRO A 151 7.05 -7.06 -7.83
CA PRO A 151 7.10 -5.82 -7.02
C PRO A 151 8.48 -5.15 -6.95
N LEU A 152 9.41 -5.52 -7.82
CA LEU A 152 10.79 -5.04 -7.80
C LEU A 152 10.91 -3.58 -8.24
N ASP A 153 12.02 -2.92 -7.89
CA ASP A 153 12.15 -1.46 -8.09
C ASP A 153 12.13 -1.06 -9.56
N CYS A 154 12.82 -1.81 -10.43
CA CYS A 154 12.79 -1.56 -11.88
C CYS A 154 11.42 -1.87 -12.49
N GLY A 155 10.65 -2.81 -11.94
CA GLY A 155 9.27 -3.04 -12.35
C GLY A 155 8.39 -1.80 -12.13
N ARG A 156 8.51 -1.15 -10.98
CA ARG A 156 7.81 0.11 -10.69
C ARG A 156 8.20 1.23 -11.66
N LEU A 157 9.50 1.33 -11.98
CA LEU A 157 10.02 2.31 -12.93
C LEU A 157 9.40 2.11 -14.31
N ILE A 158 9.39 0.87 -14.81
CA ILE A 158 8.82 0.51 -16.10
C ILE A 158 7.32 0.77 -16.12
N ARG A 159 6.58 0.34 -15.09
CA ARG A 159 5.16 0.61 -14.96
C ARG A 159 4.85 2.09 -15.10
N ASN A 160 5.55 2.95 -14.36
CA ASN A 160 5.29 4.38 -14.39
C ASN A 160 5.62 4.99 -15.77
N SER A 161 6.69 4.51 -16.43
CA SER A 161 7.04 4.95 -17.79
C SER A 161 5.98 4.53 -18.82
N PHE A 162 5.46 3.30 -18.72
CA PHE A 162 4.38 2.81 -19.59
C PHE A 162 3.04 3.49 -19.28
N ALA A 163 2.77 3.82 -18.02
CA ALA A 163 1.54 4.47 -17.61
C ALA A 163 1.33 5.84 -18.29
N HIS A 164 2.40 6.57 -18.59
CA HIS A 164 2.32 7.83 -19.34
C HIS A 164 1.76 7.67 -20.76
N LYS A 165 1.97 6.51 -21.41
CA LYS A 165 1.53 6.25 -22.79
C LYS A 165 0.23 5.47 -22.87
N HIS A 166 0.00 4.51 -21.97
CA HIS A 166 -1.07 3.52 -22.07
C HIS A 166 -2.08 3.59 -20.93
N GLY A 167 -1.87 4.50 -19.97
CA GLY A 167 -2.66 4.57 -18.75
C GLY A 167 -2.15 3.61 -17.65
N PHE A 168 -2.51 3.92 -16.40
CA PHE A 168 -1.98 3.22 -15.23
C PHE A 168 -2.40 1.75 -15.17
N GLY A 169 -3.68 1.45 -15.43
CA GLY A 169 -4.24 0.10 -15.34
C GLY A 169 -3.59 -0.92 -16.30
N PRO A 170 -3.54 -0.66 -17.62
CA PRO A 170 -2.86 -1.53 -18.57
C PRO A 170 -1.36 -1.71 -18.28
N ALA A 171 -0.67 -0.63 -17.92
CA ALA A 171 0.75 -0.67 -17.59
C ALA A 171 1.04 -1.55 -16.36
N SER A 172 0.27 -1.41 -15.30
CA SER A 172 0.42 -2.24 -14.09
C SER A 172 0.14 -3.71 -14.36
N ARG A 173 -0.92 -4.04 -15.11
CA ARG A 173 -1.21 -5.43 -15.48
C ARG A 173 -0.11 -6.07 -16.31
N ALA A 174 0.47 -5.34 -17.27
CA ALA A 174 1.57 -5.84 -18.08
C ALA A 174 2.80 -6.16 -17.23
N VAL A 175 3.19 -5.26 -16.32
CA VAL A 175 4.37 -5.43 -15.46
C VAL A 175 4.12 -6.49 -14.36
N ALA A 176 2.89 -6.58 -13.83
CA ALA A 176 2.50 -7.64 -12.90
C ALA A 176 2.52 -9.02 -13.58
N GLY A 177 1.98 -9.12 -14.80
CA GLY A 177 2.05 -10.35 -15.60
C GLY A 177 3.48 -10.80 -15.91
N LEU A 178 4.37 -9.85 -16.22
CA LEU A 178 5.79 -10.15 -16.37
C LEU A 178 6.40 -10.64 -15.05
N GLY A 179 6.02 -10.04 -13.93
CA GLY A 179 6.42 -10.48 -12.59
C GLY A 179 5.98 -11.90 -12.28
N GLN A 180 4.74 -12.27 -12.61
CA GLN A 180 4.20 -13.62 -12.44
C GLN A 180 4.94 -14.63 -13.31
N ALA A 181 5.23 -14.29 -14.57
CA ALA A 181 6.00 -15.16 -15.47
C ALA A 181 7.43 -15.40 -14.96
N LEU A 182 8.14 -14.34 -14.55
CA LEU A 182 9.48 -14.45 -13.95
C LEU A 182 9.46 -15.23 -12.63
N ALA A 183 8.44 -15.04 -11.80
CA ALA A 183 8.26 -15.79 -10.58
C ALA A 183 8.09 -17.29 -10.83
N LEU A 184 7.25 -17.64 -11.81
CA LEU A 184 7.04 -19.04 -12.20
C LEU A 184 8.34 -19.66 -12.76
N MET A 185 9.07 -18.95 -13.63
CA MET A 185 10.35 -19.40 -14.15
C MET A 185 11.38 -19.61 -13.03
N ALA A 186 11.44 -18.70 -12.05
CA ALA A 186 12.33 -18.83 -10.89
C ALA A 186 11.97 -20.04 -10.03
N MET A 187 10.68 -20.25 -9.77
CA MET A 187 10.21 -21.41 -9.00
C MET A 187 10.51 -22.73 -9.71
N LEU A 188 10.19 -22.83 -11.01
CA LEU A 188 10.47 -24.05 -11.82
C LEU A 188 11.97 -24.27 -11.98
N GLY A 189 12.74 -23.24 -12.27
CA GLY A 189 14.20 -23.30 -12.35
C GLY A 189 14.82 -23.76 -11.03
N GLY A 190 14.37 -23.19 -9.92
CA GLY A 190 14.81 -23.59 -8.57
C GLY A 190 14.49 -25.05 -8.25
N MET A 191 13.33 -25.56 -8.67
CA MET A 191 12.99 -26.98 -8.54
C MET A 191 13.94 -27.87 -9.36
N LEU A 192 14.26 -27.49 -10.60
CA LEU A 192 15.13 -28.26 -11.50
C LEU A 192 16.57 -28.33 -10.98
N ILE A 193 17.11 -27.24 -10.46
CA ILE A 193 18.48 -27.18 -9.93
C ILE A 193 18.56 -27.43 -8.41
N HIS A 194 17.44 -27.78 -7.76
CA HIS A 194 17.33 -28.01 -6.33
C HIS A 194 17.81 -26.83 -5.48
N ASP A 195 17.55 -25.59 -5.94
CA ASP A 195 17.90 -24.34 -5.22
C ASP A 195 16.67 -23.77 -4.50
N PRO A 196 16.56 -23.93 -3.16
CA PRO A 196 15.42 -23.43 -2.40
C PRO A 196 15.36 -21.91 -2.35
N TRP A 197 16.49 -21.21 -2.53
CA TRP A 197 16.52 -19.74 -2.53
C TRP A 197 15.85 -19.15 -3.77
N LEU A 198 16.07 -19.78 -4.91
CA LEU A 198 15.43 -19.37 -6.17
C LEU A 198 13.92 -19.63 -6.13
N ILE A 199 13.49 -20.76 -5.52
CA ILE A 199 12.06 -21.04 -5.29
C ILE A 199 11.45 -19.99 -4.38
N LEU A 200 12.11 -19.66 -3.26
CA LEU A 200 11.64 -18.68 -2.29
C LEU A 200 11.55 -17.28 -2.91
N ALA A 201 12.54 -16.87 -3.69
CA ALA A 201 12.52 -15.61 -4.41
C ALA A 201 11.34 -15.53 -5.37
N GLY A 202 11.12 -16.58 -6.18
CA GLY A 202 9.98 -16.70 -7.08
C GLY A 202 8.64 -16.59 -6.33
N PHE A 203 8.50 -17.24 -5.19
CA PHE A 203 7.30 -17.17 -4.36
C PHE A 203 6.99 -15.73 -3.88
N PHE A 204 7.99 -15.00 -3.40
CA PHE A 204 7.80 -13.61 -2.97
C PHE A 204 7.49 -12.66 -4.14
N ILE A 205 8.11 -12.88 -5.30
CA ILE A 205 7.78 -12.11 -6.52
C ILE A 205 6.34 -12.40 -6.94
N MET A 206 5.90 -13.66 -6.91
CA MET A 206 4.54 -14.06 -7.26
C MET A 206 3.51 -13.36 -6.37
N ILE A 207 3.69 -13.42 -5.05
CA ILE A 207 2.79 -12.75 -4.10
C ILE A 207 2.74 -11.24 -4.37
N GLY A 208 3.91 -10.61 -4.53
CA GLY A 208 3.97 -9.17 -4.78
C GLY A 208 3.28 -8.77 -6.09
N ALA A 209 3.46 -9.54 -7.14
CA ALA A 209 2.80 -9.31 -8.43
C ALA A 209 1.28 -9.48 -8.35
N GLN A 210 0.79 -10.46 -7.58
CA GLN A 210 -0.65 -10.65 -7.36
C GLN A 210 -1.28 -9.52 -6.54
N VAL A 211 -0.60 -9.05 -5.50
CA VAL A 211 -1.06 -7.92 -4.66
C VAL A 211 -1.19 -6.65 -5.51
N GLU A 212 -0.25 -6.40 -6.42
CA GLU A 212 -0.32 -5.25 -7.32
C GLU A 212 -1.50 -5.37 -8.29
N ASP A 213 -1.71 -6.53 -8.90
CA ASP A 213 -2.80 -6.74 -9.86
C ASP A 213 -4.16 -6.49 -9.20
N GLN A 214 -4.36 -6.97 -7.99
CA GLN A 214 -5.57 -6.69 -7.19
C GLN A 214 -5.71 -5.19 -6.85
N GLY A 215 -4.61 -4.53 -6.48
CA GLY A 215 -4.60 -3.10 -6.19
C GLY A 215 -5.00 -2.25 -7.39
N VAL A 216 -4.52 -2.61 -8.58
CA VAL A 216 -4.87 -1.95 -9.86
C VAL A 216 -6.34 -2.13 -10.20
N PHE A 217 -6.88 -3.33 -10.02
CA PHE A 217 -8.30 -3.59 -10.22
C PHE A 217 -9.14 -2.69 -9.31
N PHE A 218 -8.82 -2.65 -8.02
CA PHE A 218 -9.50 -1.80 -7.07
C PHE A 218 -9.43 -0.31 -7.47
N GLN A 219 -8.25 0.19 -7.81
CA GLN A 219 -8.07 1.57 -8.22
C GLN A 219 -8.82 1.91 -9.51
N SER A 220 -8.87 1.00 -10.48
CA SER A 220 -9.62 1.21 -11.72
C SER A 220 -11.13 1.29 -11.46
N VAL A 221 -11.65 0.52 -10.51
CA VAL A 221 -13.06 0.60 -10.08
C VAL A 221 -13.31 1.94 -9.41
N VAL A 222 -12.47 2.32 -8.44
CA VAL A 222 -12.59 3.60 -7.71
C VAL A 222 -12.55 4.82 -8.64
N ASP A 223 -11.71 4.81 -9.68
CA ASP A 223 -11.59 5.93 -10.62
C ASP A 223 -12.72 5.97 -11.68
N THR A 224 -13.44 4.87 -11.88
CA THR A 224 -14.56 4.80 -12.86
C THR A 224 -15.94 4.91 -12.22
N VAL A 225 -16.08 4.52 -10.95
CA VAL A 225 -17.37 4.60 -10.23
C VAL A 225 -17.71 6.05 -9.92
N ARG A 226 -18.94 6.45 -10.24
CA ARG A 226 -19.48 7.76 -9.88
C ARG A 226 -20.17 7.73 -8.52
N MET A 227 -20.22 8.87 -7.85
CA MET A 227 -20.84 8.96 -6.53
C MET A 227 -22.32 8.54 -6.55
N ARG A 228 -23.04 8.79 -7.64
CA ARG A 228 -24.44 8.36 -7.83
C ARG A 228 -24.63 6.83 -7.75
N GLU A 229 -23.59 6.04 -8.09
CA GLU A 229 -23.67 4.58 -8.11
C GLU A 229 -23.48 3.97 -6.70
N VAL A 230 -22.91 4.72 -5.78
CA VAL A 230 -22.54 4.25 -4.43
C VAL A 230 -23.22 5.04 -3.30
N MET A 231 -23.88 6.17 -3.60
CA MET A 231 -24.55 6.97 -2.60
C MET A 231 -25.83 6.28 -2.08
N LEU A 232 -26.07 6.43 -0.79
CA LEU A 232 -27.36 6.11 -0.21
C LEU A 232 -28.32 7.27 -0.49
N THR A 233 -29.46 6.95 -1.07
CA THR A 233 -30.55 7.91 -1.36
C THR A 233 -31.62 7.92 -0.29
N ASP A 234 -31.74 6.83 0.47
CA ASP A 234 -32.62 6.75 1.64
C ASP A 234 -31.78 6.99 2.90
N PHE A 235 -31.84 8.20 3.41
CA PHE A 235 -31.04 8.65 4.56
C PHE A 235 -31.82 9.63 5.45
N ALA A 236 -31.56 9.55 6.74
CA ALA A 236 -32.11 10.47 7.71
C ALA A 236 -31.31 11.77 7.79
N THR A 237 -31.99 12.89 7.94
CA THR A 237 -31.42 14.22 8.18
C THR A 237 -31.84 14.74 9.54
N LEU A 238 -31.01 15.63 10.11
CA LEU A 238 -31.33 16.35 11.33
C LEU A 238 -31.46 17.85 11.07
N SER A 239 -32.27 18.54 11.87
CA SER A 239 -32.34 20.00 11.86
C SER A 239 -31.37 20.59 12.89
N PRO A 240 -30.78 21.78 12.63
CA PRO A 240 -30.02 22.50 13.67
C PRO A 240 -30.79 22.78 14.95
N SER A 241 -32.13 22.89 14.85
CA SER A 241 -33.06 23.13 15.96
C SER A 241 -33.56 21.88 16.66
N ASP A 242 -33.25 20.68 16.16
CA ASP A 242 -33.57 19.42 16.84
C ASP A 242 -32.83 19.36 18.17
N THR A 243 -33.48 18.81 19.21
CA THR A 243 -32.79 18.56 20.47
C THR A 243 -31.88 17.34 20.35
N LEU A 244 -30.86 17.26 21.19
CA LEU A 244 -29.96 16.10 21.17
C LEU A 244 -30.67 14.79 21.50
N ALA A 245 -31.70 14.83 22.35
CA ALA A 245 -32.54 13.68 22.66
C ALA A 245 -33.36 13.21 21.45
N ASP A 246 -33.97 14.13 20.69
CA ASP A 246 -34.72 13.80 19.48
C ASP A 246 -33.77 13.27 18.38
N ALA A 247 -32.59 13.87 18.25
CA ALA A 247 -31.57 13.42 17.32
C ALA A 247 -31.08 12.01 17.69
N LEU A 248 -30.88 11.71 18.97
CA LEU A 248 -30.53 10.37 19.42
C LEU A 248 -31.65 9.37 19.13
N TYR A 249 -32.89 9.69 19.42
CA TYR A 249 -34.04 8.85 19.13
C TYR A 249 -34.10 8.48 17.63
N ARG A 250 -33.96 9.46 16.74
CA ARG A 250 -33.89 9.21 15.29
C ARG A 250 -32.69 8.36 14.91
N SER A 251 -31.56 8.56 15.57
CA SER A 251 -30.33 7.83 15.28
C SER A 251 -30.39 6.34 15.68
N VAL A 252 -31.14 6.01 16.75
CA VAL A 252 -31.33 4.61 17.18
C VAL A 252 -32.15 3.81 16.18
N HIS A 253 -33.10 4.45 15.50
CA HIS A 253 -33.96 3.81 14.49
C HIS A 253 -33.37 3.87 13.06
N SER A 254 -32.15 4.38 12.91
CA SER A 254 -31.44 4.45 11.65
C SER A 254 -30.14 3.63 11.75
N LEU A 255 -29.75 2.96 10.66
CA LEU A 255 -28.45 2.31 10.53
C LEU A 255 -27.31 3.30 10.29
N GLN A 256 -27.61 4.61 10.17
CA GLN A 256 -26.61 5.65 9.99
C GLN A 256 -25.84 5.93 11.28
N GLU A 257 -24.55 6.15 11.16
CA GLU A 257 -23.69 6.63 12.25
C GLU A 257 -23.50 8.15 12.19
N ASP A 258 -23.57 8.72 10.98
CA ASP A 258 -23.36 10.13 10.71
C ASP A 258 -24.55 10.72 9.96
N PHE A 259 -24.94 11.91 10.34
CA PHE A 259 -26.15 12.57 9.85
C PHE A 259 -25.81 13.93 9.22
N PRO A 260 -26.31 14.21 8.01
CA PRO A 260 -26.31 15.57 7.48
C PRO A 260 -27.31 16.43 8.27
N VAL A 261 -26.88 17.62 8.62
CA VAL A 261 -27.73 18.64 9.29
C VAL A 261 -28.18 19.65 8.26
N VAL A 262 -29.49 19.76 8.06
CA VAL A 262 -30.07 20.60 7.00
C VAL A 262 -31.00 21.67 7.58
N ARG A 263 -30.96 22.85 6.95
CA ARG A 263 -31.93 23.93 7.20
C ARG A 263 -32.76 24.14 5.94
N GLY A 264 -33.96 23.55 5.89
CA GLY A 264 -34.70 23.45 4.64
C GLY A 264 -33.92 22.59 3.63
N PRO A 265 -33.68 23.09 2.40
CA PRO A 265 -32.91 22.35 1.42
C PRO A 265 -31.39 22.43 1.64
N GLN A 266 -30.91 23.34 2.47
CA GLN A 266 -29.51 23.70 2.57
C GLN A 266 -28.77 22.85 3.62
N LEU A 267 -27.67 22.24 3.25
CA LEU A 267 -26.75 21.58 4.17
C LEU A 267 -26.00 22.64 5.00
N VAL A 268 -26.06 22.53 6.32
CA VAL A 268 -25.42 23.48 7.26
C VAL A 268 -24.42 22.84 8.19
N GLY A 269 -24.35 21.52 8.23
CA GLY A 269 -23.39 20.78 9.05
C GLY A 269 -23.53 19.28 8.91
N ILE A 270 -22.68 18.58 9.64
CA ILE A 270 -22.73 17.12 9.84
C ILE A 270 -22.54 16.82 11.32
N VAL A 271 -23.16 15.76 11.81
CA VAL A 271 -23.01 15.31 13.20
C VAL A 271 -22.99 13.79 13.26
N SER A 272 -22.10 13.22 14.08
CA SER A 272 -22.07 11.78 14.32
C SER A 272 -22.91 11.39 15.52
N ARG A 273 -23.45 10.17 15.51
CA ARG A 273 -24.17 9.58 16.65
C ARG A 273 -23.34 9.63 17.92
N GLN A 274 -22.06 9.32 17.82
CA GLN A 274 -21.14 9.35 18.96
C GLN A 274 -21.07 10.75 19.58
N ARG A 275 -20.97 11.79 18.75
CA ARG A 275 -20.89 13.17 19.22
C ARG A 275 -22.18 13.64 19.89
N ILE A 276 -23.35 13.18 19.40
CA ILE A 276 -24.64 13.40 20.07
C ILE A 276 -24.66 12.76 21.45
N LEU A 277 -24.22 11.50 21.54
CA LEU A 277 -24.16 10.76 22.82
C LEU A 277 -23.21 11.40 23.83
N ASP A 278 -22.02 11.82 23.38
CA ASP A 278 -21.03 12.44 24.25
C ASP A 278 -21.55 13.80 24.80
N ALA A 279 -22.18 14.60 23.94
CA ALA A 279 -22.75 15.87 24.34
C ALA A 279 -23.95 15.70 25.30
N LEU A 280 -24.82 14.73 25.08
CA LEU A 280 -25.91 14.41 26.02
C LEU A 280 -25.39 14.02 27.40
N ARG A 281 -24.23 13.34 27.47
CA ARG A 281 -23.61 12.93 28.74
C ARG A 281 -22.92 14.09 29.47
N SER A 282 -22.27 14.99 28.72
CA SER A 282 -21.47 16.08 29.29
C SER A 282 -22.29 17.33 29.57
N ASP A 283 -23.13 17.74 28.62
CA ASP A 283 -23.78 19.07 28.60
C ASP A 283 -25.31 19.01 28.74
N GLY A 284 -25.87 17.78 28.78
CA GLY A 284 -27.32 17.57 28.86
C GLY A 284 -28.01 17.75 27.49
N ASN A 285 -29.35 17.95 27.53
CA ASN A 285 -30.17 18.03 26.33
C ASN A 285 -30.13 19.43 25.68
N GLY A 286 -29.08 19.63 24.87
CA GLY A 286 -28.91 20.82 24.03
C GLY A 286 -29.49 20.64 22.62
N TYR A 287 -29.06 21.51 21.69
CA TYR A 287 -29.47 21.48 20.30
C TYR A 287 -28.36 20.94 19.38
N VAL A 288 -28.74 20.31 18.24
CA VAL A 288 -27.82 19.77 17.25
C VAL A 288 -26.83 20.83 16.73
N GLN A 289 -27.25 22.09 16.60
CA GLN A 289 -26.38 23.18 16.15
C GLN A 289 -25.17 23.43 17.05
N SER A 290 -25.20 23.05 18.31
CA SER A 290 -24.07 23.24 19.24
C SER A 290 -22.98 22.21 19.07
N VAL A 291 -23.32 21.02 18.54
CA VAL A 291 -22.43 19.88 18.42
C VAL A 291 -22.07 19.50 16.97
N MET A 292 -22.82 20.04 15.99
CA MET A 292 -22.53 19.75 14.57
C MET A 292 -21.18 20.33 14.14
N SER A 293 -20.51 19.65 13.23
CA SER A 293 -19.36 20.18 12.52
C SER A 293 -19.82 21.01 11.33
N ARG A 294 -19.31 22.23 11.23
CA ARG A 294 -19.51 23.10 10.06
C ARG A 294 -18.40 22.93 9.01
N ALA A 295 -17.32 22.26 9.37
CA ALA A 295 -16.27 21.90 8.45
C ALA A 295 -16.64 20.57 7.78
N PHE A 296 -17.20 20.63 6.58
CA PHE A 296 -17.56 19.47 5.77
C PHE A 296 -17.20 19.71 4.30
N GLN A 297 -16.98 18.63 3.58
CA GLN A 297 -16.81 18.67 2.14
C GLN A 297 -18.01 17.98 1.50
N VAL A 298 -18.40 18.47 0.33
CA VAL A 298 -19.50 17.92 -0.45
C VAL A 298 -18.95 17.36 -1.76
N ALA A 299 -19.64 16.38 -2.32
CA ALA A 299 -19.39 15.89 -3.67
C ALA A 299 -20.66 16.03 -4.53
N GLN A 300 -20.49 15.95 -5.84
CA GLN A 300 -21.59 15.92 -6.79
C GLN A 300 -21.88 14.49 -7.22
N PRO A 301 -23.09 14.14 -7.68
CA PRO A 301 -23.42 12.79 -8.17
C PRO A 301 -22.50 12.32 -9.30
N GLU A 302 -21.99 13.25 -10.13
CA GLU A 302 -21.12 12.97 -11.26
C GLU A 302 -19.63 12.85 -10.91
N ASP A 303 -19.24 13.27 -9.70
CA ASP A 303 -17.87 13.14 -9.24
C ASP A 303 -17.48 11.65 -9.20
N THR A 304 -16.23 11.35 -9.58
CA THR A 304 -15.71 9.99 -9.42
C THR A 304 -15.36 9.74 -7.95
N LEU A 305 -15.55 8.50 -7.52
CA LEU A 305 -15.22 8.07 -6.17
C LEU A 305 -13.75 8.36 -5.83
N GLY A 306 -12.83 8.10 -6.76
CA GLY A 306 -11.40 8.35 -6.58
C GLY A 306 -11.07 9.83 -6.39
N ALA A 307 -11.68 10.72 -7.18
CA ALA A 307 -11.50 12.15 -7.00
C ALA A 307 -12.01 12.64 -5.65
N THR A 308 -13.13 12.08 -5.20
CA THR A 308 -13.74 12.41 -3.91
C THR A 308 -12.90 11.91 -2.74
N ILE A 309 -12.42 10.66 -2.79
CA ILE A 309 -11.52 10.11 -1.76
C ILE A 309 -10.22 10.93 -1.68
N ARG A 310 -9.60 11.28 -2.81
CA ARG A 310 -8.38 12.11 -2.82
C ARG A 310 -8.60 13.48 -2.17
N ARG A 311 -9.74 14.13 -2.42
CA ARG A 311 -10.10 15.39 -1.76
C ARG A 311 -10.26 15.23 -0.24
N LEU A 312 -10.89 14.15 0.20
CA LEU A 312 -11.13 13.88 1.61
C LEU A 312 -9.87 13.53 2.39
N THR A 313 -8.95 12.76 1.79
CA THR A 313 -7.68 12.40 2.45
C THR A 313 -6.71 13.58 2.54
N ALA A 314 -6.89 14.62 1.72
CA ALA A 314 -6.16 15.88 1.83
C ALA A 314 -6.67 16.76 2.99
N GLY A 315 -7.89 16.51 3.50
CA GLY A 315 -8.48 17.14 4.69
C GLY A 315 -8.46 16.20 5.91
N HIS A 316 -8.83 16.72 7.06
CA HIS A 316 -8.95 15.91 8.28
C HIS A 316 -10.15 14.96 8.15
N GLY A 317 -9.91 13.70 7.87
CA GLY A 317 -10.83 12.60 7.59
C GLY A 317 -12.27 12.80 8.09
N LEU A 318 -13.19 13.06 7.17
CA LEU A 318 -14.61 13.20 7.50
C LEU A 318 -15.28 11.82 7.39
N PRO A 319 -16.10 11.44 8.37
CA PRO A 319 -16.77 10.14 8.37
C PRO A 319 -17.88 10.05 7.32
N LEU A 320 -18.45 11.19 6.90
CA LEU A 320 -19.58 11.31 5.98
C LEU A 320 -19.29 12.33 4.87
N ILE A 321 -19.67 11.97 3.64
CA ILE A 321 -19.67 12.84 2.47
C ILE A 321 -21.11 13.06 2.02
N PRO A 322 -21.67 14.25 2.24
CA PRO A 322 -22.95 14.60 1.63
C PRO A 322 -22.80 14.82 0.13
N ILE A 323 -23.70 14.24 -0.64
CA ILE A 323 -23.80 14.44 -2.08
C ILE A 323 -24.85 15.49 -2.35
N THR A 324 -24.46 16.57 -3.02
CA THR A 324 -25.34 17.70 -3.27
C THR A 324 -25.56 17.93 -4.75
N GLU A 325 -26.81 18.20 -5.13
CA GLU A 325 -27.21 18.62 -6.46
C GLU A 325 -28.05 19.88 -6.36
N SER A 326 -27.67 20.94 -7.07
CA SER A 326 -28.36 22.25 -7.03
C SER A 326 -28.56 22.78 -5.61
N GLY A 327 -27.60 22.56 -4.69
CA GLY A 327 -27.65 23.01 -3.30
C GLY A 327 -28.48 22.15 -2.35
N ARG A 328 -29.08 21.07 -2.82
CA ARG A 328 -29.84 20.10 -1.99
C ARG A 328 -29.02 18.83 -1.77
N VAL A 329 -29.14 18.22 -0.61
CA VAL A 329 -28.54 16.90 -0.34
C VAL A 329 -29.41 15.84 -1.01
N VAL A 330 -28.84 15.14 -1.99
CA VAL A 330 -29.51 14.07 -2.76
C VAL A 330 -29.05 12.68 -2.36
N GLY A 331 -27.98 12.58 -1.59
CA GLY A 331 -27.44 11.33 -1.11
C GLY A 331 -26.32 11.54 -0.09
N ILE A 332 -25.90 10.44 0.51
CA ILE A 332 -24.79 10.42 1.45
C ILE A 332 -23.86 9.24 1.13
N VAL A 333 -22.58 9.41 1.39
CA VAL A 333 -21.60 8.32 1.37
C VAL A 333 -20.82 8.31 2.66
N SER A 334 -20.83 7.20 3.38
CA SER A 334 -19.97 6.95 4.53
C SER A 334 -18.90 5.92 4.16
N VAL A 335 -17.78 5.91 4.89
CA VAL A 335 -16.70 4.93 4.69
C VAL A 335 -17.22 3.50 4.79
N GLN A 336 -18.13 3.25 5.72
CA GLN A 336 -18.72 1.94 5.96
C GLN A 336 -19.60 1.48 4.79
N ASN A 337 -20.49 2.36 4.30
CA ASN A 337 -21.36 2.07 3.14
C ASN A 337 -20.55 1.92 1.86
N LEU A 338 -19.48 2.69 1.72
CA LEU A 338 -18.60 2.63 0.58
C LEU A 338 -17.97 1.25 0.39
N MET A 339 -17.45 0.66 1.46
CA MET A 339 -16.85 -0.68 1.42
C MET A 339 -17.85 -1.74 0.96
N SER A 340 -19.07 -1.69 1.50
CA SER A 340 -20.14 -2.61 1.13
C SER A 340 -20.61 -2.42 -0.31
N SER A 341 -20.83 -1.17 -0.74
CA SER A 341 -21.26 -0.85 -2.11
C SER A 341 -20.19 -1.21 -3.14
N MET A 342 -18.91 -1.02 -2.84
CA MET A 342 -17.81 -1.38 -3.74
C MET A 342 -17.70 -2.89 -3.94
N ALA A 343 -17.90 -3.69 -2.88
CA ALA A 343 -17.88 -5.15 -3.00
C ALA A 343 -19.01 -5.65 -3.93
N LEU A 344 -20.20 -5.09 -3.76
CA LEU A 344 -21.37 -5.44 -4.61
C LEU A 344 -21.17 -5.00 -6.07
N LEU A 345 -20.69 -3.78 -6.30
CA LEU A 345 -20.42 -3.27 -7.66
C LEU A 345 -19.31 -4.06 -8.36
N ALA A 346 -18.27 -4.47 -7.62
CA ALA A 346 -17.21 -5.29 -8.19
C ALA A 346 -17.74 -6.63 -8.68
N GLU A 347 -18.62 -7.27 -7.90
CA GLU A 347 -19.23 -8.54 -8.28
C GLU A 347 -20.23 -8.39 -9.46
N GLN A 348 -21.06 -7.35 -9.43
CA GLN A 348 -21.98 -7.05 -10.54
C GLN A 348 -21.22 -6.83 -11.86
N ARG A 349 -20.16 -6.02 -11.87
CA ARG A 349 -19.34 -5.80 -13.07
C ARG A 349 -18.59 -7.04 -13.52
N ARG A 350 -18.28 -7.96 -12.62
CA ARG A 350 -17.71 -9.27 -12.96
C ARG A 350 -18.71 -10.13 -13.70
N MET A 351 -19.95 -10.19 -13.21
CA MET A 351 -21.05 -10.93 -13.87
C MET A 351 -21.37 -10.36 -15.25
N GLU A 352 -21.48 -9.04 -15.40
CA GLU A 352 -21.72 -8.38 -16.68
C GLU A 352 -20.62 -8.63 -17.74
N ARG A 353 -19.36 -8.83 -17.29
CA ARG A 353 -18.27 -9.20 -18.21
C ARG A 353 -18.36 -10.64 -18.67
N GLN A 354 -18.73 -11.56 -17.76
CA GLN A 354 -18.90 -12.96 -18.10
C GLN A 354 -20.07 -13.16 -19.07
N GLU A 355 -21.14 -12.37 -18.95
CA GLU A 355 -22.28 -12.39 -19.90
C GLU A 355 -21.93 -11.84 -21.28
N LYS A 356 -20.97 -10.94 -21.40
CA LYS A 356 -20.49 -10.38 -22.68
C LYS A 356 -19.46 -11.24 -23.39
N GLU A 357 -18.81 -12.15 -22.68
CA GLU A 357 -17.81 -13.09 -23.22
C GLU A 357 -18.42 -14.44 -23.62
N ASN A 358 -19.66 -14.74 -23.21
CA ASN A 358 -20.48 -15.86 -23.64
C ASN A 358 -21.44 -15.45 -24.76
#